data_763d3b2db9b3c1c669dc0060a0b04230
#
_entry.id   763d3b2db9b3c1c669dc0060a0b04230
#
_cell.length_a   1.000
_cell.length_b   1.000
_cell.length_c   1.000
_cell.angle_alpha   90.00
_cell.angle_beta   90.00
_cell.angle_gamma   90.00
#
_symmetry.space_group_name_H-M   'P 1'
#
loop_
_entity.id
_entity.type
_entity.pdbx_description
1 polymer ?
#
loop_
_entity_poly.entity_id
_entity_poly.type
_entity_poly.pdbx_seq_one_letter_code
_entity_poly.pdbx_strand_id
1 'polypeptide(L)'
;MRTGFLLLLLPLLLPSSAAAVERPNIIFIMVDDLGPEWIGCYGGRELKTPHIDALAAGGMRFTNAYSMPQCTPTRATLLTGQYPFRHGWCNHWDVPRWGAGCHFDPRHNLTFARVLKPAGYKTAIAGKWQINDFRVQPDVLGQHGFDAWCMWTGYETGKPASGKRYWNPYIHTSGGKSRTHRDRFGPDVFTDFLIEFLEEHRDSPMLLYFPMVLTHGPVVHTPAEPEAKSSLEKHKAMVRYTDGLVGRLVSAVDRLKLRRRTIIFFTTDNGTSKRFRARMGDRVVRGGKGLLTENGPRQPLIVNGPGIVPAGVVTDALTDLTDMFPTFAELAGARIPTGTQLDGHSLAGLLRGEKRDGTRQWILAMGRGAAALDARGVRPQQQYTDRVLRDKRFKVFVEKGRITRLHDLQDDPEEAANLVGSTRPIHLAARRKFSTIIARFPKQDPRPRYTPTPPQPWDRKPDLP
;
A
#
# COMPACT_ATOMS: atom_id res chain seq x y z
N MET A 1 -36.46 -54.61 54.88
CA MET A 1 -35.47 -54.46 53.82
C MET A 1 -35.86 -53.28 52.95
N ARG A 2 -35.21 -52.11 53.05
CA ARG A 2 -35.49 -50.94 52.27
C ARG A 2 -34.31 -50.76 51.30
N THR A 3 -34.58 -51.02 50.02
CA THR A 3 -33.65 -50.82 48.90
C THR A 3 -33.60 -49.32 48.50
N GLY A 4 -32.53 -48.62 48.79
CA GLY A 4 -32.31 -47.25 48.30
C GLY A 4 -31.77 -47.27 46.88
N PHE A 5 -32.46 -46.59 45.95
CA PHE A 5 -32.00 -46.33 44.60
C PHE A 5 -31.11 -45.05 44.63
N LEU A 6 -29.86 -45.25 44.29
CA LEU A 6 -28.91 -44.13 44.11
C LEU A 6 -29.00 -43.65 42.66
N LEU A 7 -29.60 -42.45 42.44
CA LEU A 7 -29.58 -41.78 41.13
C LEU A 7 -28.21 -41.14 40.92
N LEU A 8 -27.41 -41.66 40.01
CA LEU A 8 -26.21 -41.02 39.50
C LEU A 8 -26.62 -39.92 38.52
N LEU A 9 -26.48 -38.66 38.96
CA LEU A 9 -26.52 -37.49 38.06
C LEU A 9 -25.20 -37.38 37.29
N LEU A 10 -25.23 -37.74 35.99
CA LEU A 10 -24.14 -37.46 35.05
C LEU A 10 -24.19 -35.97 34.67
N PRO A 11 -23.11 -35.21 34.85
CA PRO A 11 -23.08 -33.83 34.35
C PRO A 11 -23.05 -33.82 32.82
N LEU A 12 -24.08 -33.25 32.20
CA LEU A 12 -24.08 -32.90 30.78
C LEU A 12 -22.99 -31.84 30.54
N LEU A 13 -21.83 -32.22 30.03
CA LEU A 13 -20.85 -31.33 29.44
C LEU A 13 -21.44 -30.75 28.14
N LEU A 14 -22.07 -29.59 28.23
CA LEU A 14 -22.39 -28.80 27.04
C LEU A 14 -21.09 -28.47 26.33
N PRO A 15 -20.97 -28.72 24.99
CA PRO A 15 -19.80 -28.30 24.25
C PRO A 15 -19.70 -26.78 24.34
N SER A 16 -18.61 -26.29 24.90
CA SER A 16 -18.24 -24.88 24.80
C SER A 16 -18.21 -24.52 23.31
N SER A 17 -19.18 -23.75 22.85
CA SER A 17 -19.11 -23.18 21.50
C SER A 17 -17.82 -22.36 21.45
N ALA A 18 -16.82 -22.85 20.75
CA ALA A 18 -15.65 -22.05 20.43
C ALA A 18 -16.20 -20.75 19.80
N ALA A 19 -16.03 -19.64 20.51
CA ALA A 19 -16.45 -18.34 20.00
C ALA A 19 -15.81 -18.20 18.62
N ALA A 20 -16.66 -18.12 17.59
CA ALA A 20 -16.18 -17.97 16.22
C ALA A 20 -15.25 -16.74 16.24
N VAL A 21 -13.98 -16.92 15.85
CA VAL A 21 -13.02 -15.80 15.76
C VAL A 21 -13.69 -14.73 14.92
N GLU A 22 -14.07 -13.63 15.56
CA GLU A 22 -14.78 -12.55 14.90
C GLU A 22 -13.84 -11.98 13.83
N ARG A 23 -14.21 -12.16 12.55
CA ARG A 23 -13.41 -11.70 11.40
C ARG A 23 -13.55 -10.19 11.28
N PRO A 24 -12.49 -9.41 11.54
CA PRO A 24 -12.60 -7.96 11.52
C PRO A 24 -12.80 -7.45 10.09
N ASN A 25 -13.51 -6.34 9.95
CA ASN A 25 -13.42 -5.55 8.73
C ASN A 25 -12.00 -5.01 8.58
N ILE A 26 -11.51 -4.98 7.36
CA ILE A 26 -10.20 -4.43 7.02
C ILE A 26 -10.40 -3.24 6.08
N ILE A 27 -10.01 -2.06 6.52
CA ILE A 27 -9.99 -0.85 5.69
C ILE A 27 -8.53 -0.48 5.49
N PHE A 28 -8.05 -0.52 4.25
CA PHE A 28 -6.69 -0.18 3.89
C PHE A 28 -6.66 1.08 3.05
N ILE A 29 -6.20 2.19 3.65
CA ILE A 29 -6.07 3.51 3.02
C ILE A 29 -4.63 3.70 2.58
N MET A 30 -4.41 3.96 1.28
CA MET A 30 -3.09 4.24 0.72
C MET A 30 -3.11 5.54 -0.07
N VAL A 31 -2.49 6.58 0.47
CA VAL A 31 -2.38 7.89 -0.17
C VAL A 31 -1.30 7.87 -1.24
N ASP A 32 -1.46 8.62 -2.32
CA ASP A 32 -0.53 8.72 -3.46
C ASP A 32 0.41 9.92 -3.31
N ASP A 33 1.72 9.71 -3.31
CA ASP A 33 2.76 10.75 -3.25
C ASP A 33 2.78 11.59 -1.96
N LEU A 34 2.73 10.96 -0.80
CA LEU A 34 2.76 11.65 0.49
C LEU A 34 3.77 11.02 1.46
N GLY A 35 4.81 11.74 1.83
CA GLY A 35 5.78 11.30 2.83
C GLY A 35 5.37 11.66 4.27
N PRO A 36 6.02 11.06 5.29
CA PRO A 36 5.73 11.30 6.69
C PRO A 36 5.96 12.74 7.14
N GLU A 37 6.76 13.51 6.41
CA GLU A 37 7.08 14.92 6.71
C GLU A 37 5.86 15.86 6.65
N TRP A 38 4.74 15.40 6.09
CA TRP A 38 3.47 16.15 6.01
C TRP A 38 2.45 15.75 7.07
N ILE A 39 2.76 14.76 7.92
CA ILE A 39 1.82 14.16 8.88
C ILE A 39 2.26 14.49 10.31
N GLY A 40 1.32 15.07 11.10
CA GLY A 40 1.60 15.58 12.45
C GLY A 40 2.20 14.53 13.39
N CYS A 41 1.60 13.35 13.52
CA CYS A 41 2.09 12.29 14.41
C CYS A 41 3.46 11.70 14.00
N TYR A 42 3.96 12.02 12.81
CA TYR A 42 5.34 11.73 12.38
C TYR A 42 6.30 12.91 12.53
N GLY A 43 5.83 14.01 13.11
CA GLY A 43 6.64 15.22 13.35
C GLY A 43 6.55 16.27 12.26
N GLY A 44 5.63 16.14 11.30
CA GLY A 44 5.31 17.17 10.30
C GLY A 44 4.80 18.44 10.96
N ARG A 45 5.34 19.61 10.57
CA ARG A 45 5.02 20.92 11.19
C ARG A 45 4.33 21.90 10.24
N GLU A 46 4.14 21.55 8.98
CA GLU A 46 3.60 22.47 7.96
C GLU A 46 2.08 22.65 8.04
N LEU A 47 1.38 21.66 8.58
CA LEU A 47 -0.08 21.65 8.72
C LEU A 47 -0.50 20.62 9.80
N LYS A 48 -1.76 20.67 10.19
CA LYS A 48 -2.36 19.72 11.14
C LYS A 48 -3.06 18.61 10.37
N THR A 49 -2.96 17.37 10.87
CA THR A 49 -3.63 16.17 10.35
C THR A 49 -4.41 15.47 11.47
N PRO A 50 -5.43 16.14 12.05
CA PRO A 50 -6.05 15.70 13.31
C PRO A 50 -6.69 14.31 13.21
N HIS A 51 -7.26 13.93 12.07
CA HIS A 51 -7.90 12.62 11.90
C HIS A 51 -6.88 11.48 11.76
N ILE A 52 -5.81 11.70 11.01
CA ILE A 52 -4.68 10.74 10.89
C ILE A 52 -3.95 10.64 12.23
N ASP A 53 -3.73 11.76 12.92
CA ASP A 53 -3.09 11.79 14.23
C ASP A 53 -3.94 11.07 15.29
N ALA A 54 -5.27 11.17 15.23
CA ALA A 54 -6.20 10.44 16.10
C ALA A 54 -6.14 8.91 15.84
N LEU A 55 -6.00 8.47 14.58
CA LEU A 55 -5.78 7.06 14.28
C LEU A 55 -4.49 6.56 14.95
N ALA A 56 -3.41 7.33 14.89
CA ALA A 56 -2.15 6.98 15.53
C ALA A 56 -2.25 6.93 17.06
N ALA A 57 -2.91 7.92 17.67
CA ALA A 57 -3.10 7.97 19.11
C ALA A 57 -3.97 6.81 19.64
N GLY A 58 -4.98 6.42 18.88
CA GLY A 58 -5.86 5.30 19.24
C GLY A 58 -5.40 3.92 18.70
N GLY A 59 -4.16 3.78 18.21
CA GLY A 59 -3.68 2.56 17.59
C GLY A 59 -2.17 2.39 17.70
N MET A 60 -1.59 1.76 16.69
CA MET A 60 -0.16 1.48 16.59
C MET A 60 0.45 2.25 15.40
N ARG A 61 1.53 3.01 15.67
CA ARG A 61 2.30 3.76 14.68
C ARG A 61 3.67 3.13 14.48
N PHE A 62 3.99 2.81 13.22
CA PHE A 62 5.28 2.24 12.83
C PHE A 62 6.26 3.35 12.45
N THR A 63 7.50 3.28 12.93
CA THR A 63 8.58 4.21 12.56
C THR A 63 9.41 3.72 11.38
N ASN A 64 9.34 2.42 11.09
CA ASN A 64 10.14 1.73 10.07
C ASN A 64 9.26 0.95 9.09
N ALA A 65 8.32 1.64 8.42
CA ALA A 65 7.50 1.08 7.36
C ALA A 65 7.98 1.53 5.98
N TYR A 66 7.95 0.63 4.99
CA TYR A 66 8.56 0.87 3.68
C TYR A 66 7.66 0.41 2.53
N SER A 67 7.75 1.16 1.43
CA SER A 67 7.19 0.83 0.13
C SER A 67 8.28 0.72 -0.93
N MET A 68 7.91 0.54 -2.19
CA MET A 68 8.79 0.83 -3.31
C MET A 68 8.83 2.34 -3.56
N PRO A 69 9.87 2.87 -4.25
CA PRO A 69 10.02 4.31 -4.42
C PRO A 69 9.02 4.94 -5.41
N GLN A 70 8.16 4.13 -6.06
CA GLN A 70 7.20 4.58 -7.08
C GLN A 70 5.91 3.76 -7.06
N CYS A 71 4.83 4.36 -7.59
CA CYS A 71 3.46 3.83 -7.55
C CYS A 71 3.32 2.40 -8.09
N THR A 72 3.74 2.13 -9.34
CA THR A 72 3.50 0.83 -10.01
C THR A 72 4.14 -0.34 -9.25
N PRO A 73 5.46 -0.33 -8.94
CA PRO A 73 6.05 -1.42 -8.17
C PRO A 73 5.47 -1.55 -6.77
N THR A 74 5.11 -0.44 -6.12
CA THR A 74 4.45 -0.46 -4.80
C THR A 74 3.10 -1.18 -4.86
N ARG A 75 2.26 -0.85 -5.84
CA ARG A 75 0.92 -1.44 -5.98
C ARG A 75 0.98 -2.94 -6.27
N ALA A 76 1.85 -3.36 -7.18
CA ALA A 76 2.07 -4.78 -7.47
C ALA A 76 2.61 -5.54 -6.23
N THR A 77 3.57 -4.95 -5.50
CA THR A 77 4.14 -5.51 -4.27
C THR A 77 3.10 -5.69 -3.18
N LEU A 78 2.30 -4.65 -2.91
CA LEU A 78 1.19 -4.70 -1.95
C LEU A 78 0.19 -5.80 -2.28
N LEU A 79 -0.29 -5.83 -3.52
CA LEU A 79 -1.35 -6.74 -3.95
C LEU A 79 -0.92 -8.22 -3.91
N THR A 80 0.35 -8.51 -4.20
CA THR A 80 0.88 -9.88 -4.30
C THR A 80 1.60 -10.37 -3.06
N GLY A 81 2.02 -9.49 -2.15
CA GLY A 81 2.89 -9.86 -1.04
C GLY A 81 4.30 -10.27 -1.48
N GLN A 82 4.72 -9.87 -2.69
CA GLN A 82 5.99 -10.24 -3.30
C GLN A 82 6.84 -9.00 -3.61
N TYR A 83 8.17 -9.18 -3.60
CA TYR A 83 9.09 -8.15 -4.09
C TYR A 83 9.11 -8.08 -5.62
N PRO A 84 9.46 -6.90 -6.20
CA PRO A 84 9.50 -6.71 -7.64
C PRO A 84 10.37 -7.71 -8.41
N PHE A 85 11.43 -8.21 -7.80
CA PHE A 85 12.28 -9.24 -8.42
C PHE A 85 11.59 -10.62 -8.55
N ARG A 86 10.34 -10.78 -8.08
CA ARG A 86 9.51 -11.98 -8.30
C ARG A 86 8.40 -11.74 -9.31
N HIS A 87 7.62 -10.65 -9.14
CA HIS A 87 6.50 -10.37 -10.04
C HIS A 87 6.90 -9.59 -11.31
N GLY A 88 8.13 -9.06 -11.38
CA GLY A 88 8.66 -8.40 -12.58
C GLY A 88 8.29 -6.92 -12.75
N TRP A 89 7.36 -6.37 -11.95
CA TRP A 89 7.00 -4.96 -11.98
C TRP A 89 8.03 -4.12 -11.21
N CYS A 90 9.26 -4.08 -11.74
CA CYS A 90 10.40 -3.47 -11.04
C CYS A 90 10.43 -1.94 -11.14
N ASN A 91 9.86 -1.38 -12.20
CA ASN A 91 9.88 0.04 -12.51
C ASN A 91 8.48 0.58 -12.77
N HIS A 92 8.35 1.91 -12.84
CA HIS A 92 7.08 2.54 -13.15
C HIS A 92 6.60 2.20 -14.57
N TRP A 93 5.36 1.75 -14.70
CA TRP A 93 4.66 1.56 -15.96
C TRP A 93 3.19 1.89 -15.78
N ASP A 94 2.75 2.94 -16.45
CA ASP A 94 1.35 3.39 -16.42
C ASP A 94 0.60 2.67 -17.55
N VAL A 95 -0.05 1.55 -17.24
CA VAL A 95 -0.70 0.70 -18.24
C VAL A 95 -1.76 1.46 -19.05
N PRO A 96 -2.68 2.23 -18.45
CA PRO A 96 -3.64 2.99 -19.24
C PRO A 96 -3.01 3.99 -20.22
N ARG A 97 -1.79 4.43 -19.96
CA ARG A 97 -1.07 5.41 -20.75
C ARG A 97 -0.14 4.82 -21.79
N TRP A 98 0.53 3.72 -21.42
CA TRP A 98 1.60 3.17 -22.24
C TRP A 98 1.27 1.82 -22.83
N GLY A 99 0.29 1.10 -22.28
CA GLY A 99 -0.25 -0.16 -22.79
C GLY A 99 0.79 -1.17 -23.21
N ALA A 100 1.05 -1.26 -24.49
CA ALA A 100 1.96 -2.23 -25.12
C ALA A 100 1.54 -3.71 -24.87
N GLY A 101 0.24 -3.94 -24.75
CA GLY A 101 -0.33 -5.24 -24.41
C GLY A 101 -0.05 -5.69 -22.98
N CYS A 102 0.71 -4.89 -22.19
CA CYS A 102 1.08 -5.21 -20.82
C CYS A 102 -0.04 -4.89 -19.84
N HIS A 103 -0.26 -5.77 -18.88
CA HIS A 103 -1.23 -5.56 -17.81
C HIS A 103 -0.89 -6.41 -16.59
N PHE A 104 -1.44 -6.04 -15.41
CA PHE A 104 -1.36 -6.85 -14.21
C PHE A 104 -2.33 -8.02 -14.34
N ASP A 105 -1.82 -9.15 -14.85
CA ASP A 105 -2.62 -10.31 -15.26
C ASP A 105 -3.04 -11.15 -14.05
N PRO A 106 -4.35 -11.31 -13.79
CA PRO A 106 -4.85 -12.10 -12.65
C PRO A 106 -4.47 -13.58 -12.70
N ARG A 107 -4.08 -14.12 -13.87
CA ARG A 107 -3.60 -15.51 -14.00
C ARG A 107 -2.20 -15.69 -13.42
N HIS A 108 -1.40 -14.63 -13.39
CA HIS A 108 -0.03 -14.67 -12.92
C HIS A 108 0.18 -13.97 -11.58
N ASN A 109 -0.81 -13.19 -11.12
CA ASN A 109 -0.70 -12.37 -9.93
C ASN A 109 -1.89 -12.63 -8.99
N LEU A 110 -1.67 -13.48 -8.00
CA LEU A 110 -2.65 -13.69 -6.92
C LEU A 110 -2.67 -12.45 -6.02
N THR A 111 -3.85 -11.92 -5.72
CA THR A 111 -4.02 -10.76 -4.85
C THR A 111 -4.60 -11.16 -3.50
N PHE A 112 -4.34 -10.35 -2.46
CA PHE A 112 -4.96 -10.58 -1.15
C PHE A 112 -6.50 -10.56 -1.22
N ALA A 113 -7.11 -9.74 -2.08
CA ALA A 113 -8.57 -9.70 -2.22
C ALA A 113 -9.12 -11.06 -2.72
N ARG A 114 -8.46 -11.72 -3.66
CA ARG A 114 -8.85 -13.07 -4.11
C ARG A 114 -8.76 -14.11 -2.99
N VAL A 115 -7.84 -13.94 -2.05
CA VAL A 115 -7.66 -14.87 -0.92
C VAL A 115 -8.73 -14.63 0.16
N LEU A 116 -9.17 -13.39 0.36
CA LEU A 116 -10.17 -13.05 1.36
C LEU A 116 -11.61 -13.42 0.93
N LYS A 117 -11.92 -13.44 -0.36
CA LYS A 117 -13.27 -13.82 -0.85
C LYS A 117 -13.77 -15.19 -0.34
N PRO A 118 -13.01 -16.28 -0.48
CA PRO A 118 -13.43 -17.58 0.04
C PRO A 118 -13.61 -17.60 1.56
N ALA A 119 -12.99 -16.66 2.28
CA ALA A 119 -13.23 -16.47 3.71
C ALA A 119 -14.51 -15.67 4.02
N GLY A 120 -15.35 -15.37 3.03
CA GLY A 120 -16.63 -14.70 3.18
C GLY A 120 -16.58 -13.17 3.20
N TYR A 121 -15.43 -12.57 2.87
CA TYR A 121 -15.31 -11.11 2.80
C TYR A 121 -16.03 -10.54 1.58
N LYS A 122 -16.80 -9.47 1.81
CA LYS A 122 -17.24 -8.54 0.77
C LYS A 122 -16.13 -7.56 0.48
N THR A 123 -15.81 -7.32 -0.80
CA THR A 123 -14.58 -6.63 -1.18
C THR A 123 -14.86 -5.44 -2.08
N ALA A 124 -14.36 -4.26 -1.70
CA ALA A 124 -14.49 -3.05 -2.50
C ALA A 124 -13.14 -2.34 -2.70
N ILE A 125 -13.04 -1.62 -3.82
CA ILE A 125 -11.89 -0.75 -4.11
C ILE A 125 -12.37 0.56 -4.74
N ALA A 126 -11.81 1.70 -4.31
CA ALA A 126 -12.10 3.00 -4.93
C ALA A 126 -10.85 3.88 -5.02
N GLY A 127 -10.66 4.56 -6.15
CA GLY A 127 -9.55 5.49 -6.37
C GLY A 127 -8.66 5.15 -7.56
N LYS A 128 -7.35 4.97 -7.35
CA LYS A 128 -6.34 4.74 -8.40
C LYS A 128 -5.90 3.28 -8.49
N TRP A 129 -5.93 2.70 -9.69
CA TRP A 129 -5.40 1.35 -9.97
C TRP A 129 -4.08 1.36 -10.74
N GLN A 130 -4.05 1.95 -11.93
CA GLN A 130 -2.87 2.21 -12.76
C GLN A 130 -2.27 1.00 -13.51
N ILE A 131 -2.50 -0.21 -13.09
CA ILE A 131 -1.81 -1.42 -13.57
C ILE A 131 -2.64 -2.27 -14.55
N ASN A 132 -3.84 -1.79 -14.91
CA ASN A 132 -4.66 -2.29 -16.02
C ASN A 132 -5.35 -1.12 -16.72
N ASP A 133 -5.79 -1.34 -17.95
CA ASP A 133 -6.59 -0.39 -18.72
C ASP A 133 -8.05 -0.86 -18.78
N PHE A 134 -8.95 -0.15 -18.11
CA PHE A 134 -10.37 -0.52 -18.04
C PHE A 134 -11.10 -0.36 -19.38
N ARG A 135 -10.53 0.37 -20.36
CA ARG A 135 -11.04 0.41 -21.74
C ARG A 135 -10.89 -0.93 -22.44
N VAL A 136 -9.84 -1.69 -22.08
CA VAL A 136 -9.49 -3.00 -22.65
C VAL A 136 -10.00 -4.13 -21.76
N GLN A 137 -9.98 -3.95 -20.45
CA GLN A 137 -10.28 -4.98 -19.45
C GLN A 137 -11.26 -4.42 -18.39
N PRO A 138 -12.54 -4.14 -18.74
CA PRO A 138 -13.48 -3.46 -17.84
C PRO A 138 -13.77 -4.24 -16.55
N ASP A 139 -13.72 -5.57 -16.58
CA ASP A 139 -14.05 -6.44 -15.44
C ASP A 139 -12.84 -7.02 -14.71
N VAL A 140 -11.64 -6.53 -15.00
CA VAL A 140 -10.39 -7.09 -14.45
C VAL A 140 -10.31 -7.02 -12.92
N LEU A 141 -10.94 -6.02 -12.30
CA LEU A 141 -10.96 -5.91 -10.83
C LEU A 141 -11.77 -7.05 -10.19
N GLY A 142 -12.85 -7.51 -10.83
CA GLY A 142 -13.57 -8.71 -10.41
C GLY A 142 -12.68 -9.96 -10.44
N GLN A 143 -11.85 -10.10 -11.48
CA GLN A 143 -10.86 -11.18 -11.59
C GLN A 143 -9.76 -11.09 -10.53
N HIS A 144 -9.45 -9.87 -10.06
CA HIS A 144 -8.54 -9.63 -8.94
C HIS A 144 -9.20 -9.78 -7.56
N GLY A 145 -10.50 -10.10 -7.50
CA GLY A 145 -11.19 -10.45 -6.26
C GLY A 145 -11.98 -9.32 -5.63
N PHE A 146 -12.24 -8.22 -6.33
CA PHE A 146 -13.11 -7.15 -5.85
C PHE A 146 -14.55 -7.36 -6.33
N ASP A 147 -15.52 -7.27 -5.42
CA ASP A 147 -16.96 -7.39 -5.73
C ASP A 147 -17.50 -6.09 -6.33
N ALA A 148 -17.00 -4.95 -5.83
CA ALA A 148 -17.42 -3.64 -6.28
C ALA A 148 -16.22 -2.67 -6.42
N TRP A 149 -16.32 -1.76 -7.38
CA TRP A 149 -15.27 -0.77 -7.62
C TRP A 149 -15.77 0.57 -8.14
N CYS A 150 -15.04 1.63 -7.78
CA CYS A 150 -15.23 2.99 -8.25
C CYS A 150 -13.85 3.61 -8.53
N MET A 151 -13.40 3.61 -9.80
CA MET A 151 -12.00 3.83 -10.13
C MET A 151 -11.81 4.97 -11.11
N TRP A 152 -10.83 5.83 -10.83
CA TRP A 152 -10.29 6.69 -11.87
C TRP A 152 -9.61 5.84 -12.96
N THR A 153 -10.00 6.07 -14.21
CA THR A 153 -9.53 5.25 -15.35
C THR A 153 -8.11 5.62 -15.82
N GLY A 154 -7.67 6.83 -15.55
CA GLY A 154 -6.43 7.38 -16.12
C GLY A 154 -6.62 8.02 -17.48
N TYR A 155 -7.63 7.62 -18.25
CA TYR A 155 -7.89 8.11 -19.61
C TYR A 155 -9.38 8.11 -19.97
N GLU A 156 -9.80 9.09 -20.76
CA GLU A 156 -11.05 9.03 -21.51
C GLU A 156 -10.82 8.30 -22.84
N THR A 157 -11.76 7.44 -23.22
CA THR A 157 -11.72 6.75 -24.52
C THR A 157 -11.61 7.78 -25.65
N GLY A 158 -10.63 7.58 -26.54
CA GLY A 158 -10.39 8.43 -27.70
C GLY A 158 -9.75 9.80 -27.43
N LYS A 159 -9.35 10.09 -26.17
CA LYS A 159 -8.68 11.33 -25.79
C LYS A 159 -7.31 11.05 -25.13
N PRO A 160 -6.39 12.04 -25.17
CA PRO A 160 -5.14 11.96 -24.42
C PRO A 160 -5.41 11.73 -22.94
N ALA A 161 -4.34 11.40 -22.19
CA ALA A 161 -4.41 11.19 -20.75
C ALA A 161 -5.33 12.19 -20.07
N SER A 162 -6.41 11.68 -19.49
CA SER A 162 -7.28 12.48 -18.65
C SER A 162 -6.53 12.75 -17.34
N GLY A 163 -6.05 13.99 -17.17
CA GLY A 163 -5.61 14.50 -15.85
C GLY A 163 -6.78 14.66 -14.89
N LYS A 164 -7.99 14.36 -15.31
CA LYS A 164 -9.24 14.58 -14.61
C LYS A 164 -9.54 13.48 -13.60
N ARG A 165 -8.71 13.40 -12.56
CA ARG A 165 -8.95 12.55 -11.39
C ARG A 165 -9.57 13.32 -10.23
N TYR A 166 -9.51 14.64 -10.28
CA TYR A 166 -9.97 15.55 -9.26
C TYR A 166 -11.32 16.17 -9.66
N TRP A 167 -11.32 17.28 -10.33
CA TRP A 167 -12.52 17.94 -10.79
C TRP A 167 -13.06 17.31 -12.09
N ASN A 168 -14.38 17.04 -12.12
CA ASN A 168 -15.04 16.35 -13.23
C ASN A 168 -14.35 15.02 -13.59
N PRO A 169 -14.14 14.10 -12.62
CA PRO A 169 -13.38 12.89 -12.87
C PRO A 169 -14.08 11.95 -13.83
N TYR A 170 -13.29 11.27 -14.65
CA TYR A 170 -13.78 10.17 -15.46
C TYR A 170 -13.59 8.86 -14.71
N ILE A 171 -14.69 8.22 -14.34
CA ILE A 171 -14.73 7.11 -13.38
C ILE A 171 -15.36 5.88 -14.02
N HIS A 172 -14.74 4.72 -13.77
CA HIS A 172 -15.22 3.39 -14.08
C HIS A 172 -15.79 2.73 -12.82
N THR A 173 -17.03 2.23 -12.89
CA THR A 173 -17.69 1.55 -11.77
C THR A 173 -18.08 0.11 -12.14
N SER A 174 -18.14 -0.76 -11.13
CA SER A 174 -18.66 -2.13 -11.28
C SER A 174 -20.09 -2.10 -11.82
N GLY A 175 -20.37 -2.96 -12.80
CA GLY A 175 -21.69 -3.06 -13.44
C GLY A 175 -22.12 -1.87 -14.31
N GLY A 176 -21.25 -0.86 -14.48
CA GLY A 176 -21.56 0.36 -15.21
C GLY A 176 -20.58 0.70 -16.33
N LYS A 177 -20.97 1.65 -17.18
CA LYS A 177 -20.08 2.27 -18.17
C LYS A 177 -19.29 3.40 -17.50
N SER A 178 -18.03 3.57 -17.90
CA SER A 178 -17.23 4.72 -17.50
C SER A 178 -17.90 6.04 -17.90
N ARG A 179 -17.92 7.00 -17.00
CA ARG A 179 -18.53 8.32 -17.23
C ARG A 179 -17.80 9.45 -16.51
N THR A 180 -17.97 10.68 -17.04
CA THR A 180 -17.54 11.90 -16.37
C THR A 180 -18.57 12.29 -15.29
N HIS A 181 -18.15 12.46 -14.06
CA HIS A 181 -18.95 13.01 -12.96
C HIS A 181 -18.79 14.53 -12.95
N ARG A 182 -19.68 15.23 -13.67
CA ARG A 182 -19.65 16.70 -13.79
C ARG A 182 -19.85 17.36 -12.42
N ASP A 183 -19.13 18.46 -12.20
CA ASP A 183 -19.20 19.30 -11.01
C ASP A 183 -18.94 18.57 -9.68
N ARG A 184 -18.30 17.39 -9.76
CA ARG A 184 -17.90 16.60 -8.61
C ARG A 184 -16.37 16.58 -8.46
N PHE A 185 -15.94 16.47 -7.20
CA PHE A 185 -14.54 16.22 -6.87
C PHE A 185 -14.32 14.71 -6.71
N GLY A 186 -13.39 14.14 -7.47
CA GLY A 186 -13.19 12.69 -7.53
C GLY A 186 -12.93 12.02 -6.17
N PRO A 187 -12.08 12.59 -5.30
CA PRO A 187 -11.87 12.03 -3.97
C PRO A 187 -13.15 11.90 -3.12
N ASP A 188 -14.13 12.81 -3.29
CA ASP A 188 -15.43 12.68 -2.64
C ASP A 188 -16.23 11.51 -3.19
N VAL A 189 -16.28 11.39 -4.54
CA VAL A 189 -17.00 10.28 -5.21
C VAL A 189 -16.47 8.92 -4.75
N PHE A 190 -15.15 8.78 -4.62
CA PHE A 190 -14.54 7.54 -4.14
C PHE A 190 -14.85 7.26 -2.68
N THR A 191 -14.85 8.30 -1.85
CA THR A 191 -15.15 8.17 -0.41
C THR A 191 -16.64 7.86 -0.19
N ASP A 192 -17.54 8.54 -0.89
CA ASP A 192 -18.99 8.28 -0.85
C ASP A 192 -19.27 6.82 -1.21
N PHE A 193 -18.71 6.32 -2.32
CA PHE A 193 -18.85 4.92 -2.74
C PHE A 193 -18.42 3.91 -1.66
N LEU A 194 -17.29 4.17 -0.98
CA LEU A 194 -16.83 3.27 0.09
C LEU A 194 -17.73 3.33 1.33
N ILE A 195 -18.30 4.50 1.64
CA ILE A 195 -19.27 4.65 2.74
C ILE A 195 -20.58 3.92 2.41
N GLU A 196 -21.10 4.08 1.20
CA GLU A 196 -22.27 3.34 0.73
C GLU A 196 -22.05 1.82 0.80
N PHE A 197 -20.88 1.34 0.41
CA PHE A 197 -20.52 -0.08 0.51
C PHE A 197 -20.47 -0.57 1.97
N LEU A 198 -19.96 0.25 2.91
CA LEU A 198 -19.98 -0.07 4.35
C LEU A 198 -21.41 -0.20 4.88
N GLU A 199 -22.32 0.68 4.45
CA GLU A 199 -23.73 0.67 4.83
C GLU A 199 -24.46 -0.58 4.31
N GLU A 200 -24.25 -0.90 3.05
CA GLU A 200 -24.88 -2.04 2.36
C GLU A 200 -24.45 -3.39 2.93
N HIS A 201 -23.16 -3.52 3.31
CA HIS A 201 -22.59 -4.79 3.73
C HIS A 201 -22.26 -4.88 5.22
N ARG A 202 -22.86 -4.00 6.04
CA ARG A 202 -22.56 -3.86 7.47
C ARG A 202 -22.65 -5.17 8.28
N ASP A 203 -23.38 -6.17 7.82
CA ASP A 203 -23.58 -7.44 8.50
C ASP A 203 -22.59 -8.54 8.05
N SER A 204 -21.69 -8.21 7.14
CA SER A 204 -20.64 -9.11 6.62
C SER A 204 -19.24 -8.61 6.98
N PRO A 205 -18.23 -9.48 7.06
CA PRO A 205 -16.85 -9.01 7.08
C PRO A 205 -16.48 -8.35 5.74
N MET A 206 -15.79 -7.22 5.80
CA MET A 206 -15.47 -6.42 4.62
C MET A 206 -13.99 -6.15 4.46
N LEU A 207 -13.53 -6.13 3.21
CA LEU A 207 -12.24 -5.57 2.80
C LEU A 207 -12.49 -4.34 1.93
N LEU A 208 -12.09 -3.18 2.41
CA LEU A 208 -12.09 -1.94 1.63
C LEU A 208 -10.65 -1.54 1.34
N TYR A 209 -10.29 -1.45 0.07
CA TYR A 209 -9.02 -0.89 -0.36
C TYR A 209 -9.26 0.49 -0.96
N PHE A 210 -8.70 1.52 -0.31
CA PHE A 210 -8.80 2.92 -0.74
C PHE A 210 -7.45 3.44 -1.24
N PRO A 211 -7.00 3.06 -2.45
CA PRO A 211 -5.85 3.69 -3.10
C PRO A 211 -6.23 5.09 -3.57
N MET A 212 -6.06 6.08 -2.69
CA MET A 212 -6.42 7.45 -2.99
C MET A 212 -5.70 7.99 -4.23
N VAL A 213 -6.30 8.94 -4.93
CA VAL A 213 -5.66 9.72 -5.99
C VAL A 213 -4.91 10.94 -5.43
N LEU A 214 -5.27 11.39 -4.22
CA LEU A 214 -4.58 12.43 -3.45
C LEU A 214 -3.23 11.86 -2.93
N THR A 215 -2.15 12.59 -2.91
CA THR A 215 -1.94 14.01 -3.25
C THR A 215 -1.16 14.16 -4.57
N HIS A 216 -1.24 13.16 -5.46
CA HIS A 216 -0.48 13.10 -6.71
C HIS A 216 -0.79 14.28 -7.64
N GLY A 217 0.21 14.72 -8.39
CA GLY A 217 0.02 15.75 -9.42
C GLY A 217 -0.98 15.37 -10.55
N PRO A 218 -1.60 16.35 -11.19
CA PRO A 218 -1.45 17.78 -10.98
C PRO A 218 -2.02 18.22 -9.63
N VAL A 219 -1.34 19.11 -8.92
CA VAL A 219 -1.92 19.70 -7.70
C VAL A 219 -3.00 20.70 -8.05
N VAL A 220 -4.14 20.58 -7.39
CA VAL A 220 -5.34 21.38 -7.64
C VAL A 220 -5.84 21.99 -6.33
N HIS A 221 -6.67 23.02 -6.43
CA HIS A 221 -7.47 23.48 -5.29
C HIS A 221 -8.49 22.40 -4.91
N THR A 222 -8.88 22.36 -3.65
CA THR A 222 -9.90 21.43 -3.14
C THR A 222 -11.24 22.16 -2.92
N PRO A 223 -12.35 21.44 -2.74
CA PRO A 223 -13.62 22.06 -2.39
C PRO A 223 -13.58 22.91 -1.11
N ALA A 224 -12.74 22.53 -0.15
CA ALA A 224 -12.58 23.25 1.11
C ALA A 224 -11.66 24.49 1.00
N GLU A 225 -10.82 24.56 -0.03
CA GLU A 225 -9.83 25.63 -0.22
C GLU A 225 -9.78 26.02 -1.71
N PRO A 226 -10.86 26.63 -2.25
CA PRO A 226 -10.95 26.99 -3.67
C PRO A 226 -9.99 28.14 -4.04
N GLU A 227 -9.56 28.95 -3.06
CA GLU A 227 -8.65 30.08 -3.23
C GLU A 227 -7.17 29.70 -3.33
N ALA A 228 -6.79 28.46 -3.06
CA ALA A 228 -5.41 28.00 -3.15
C ALA A 228 -4.86 28.20 -4.58
N LYS A 229 -3.83 29.06 -4.74
CA LYS A 229 -3.30 29.47 -6.05
C LYS A 229 -1.96 28.81 -6.38
N SER A 230 -0.99 28.91 -5.47
CA SER A 230 0.36 28.36 -5.68
C SER A 230 0.37 26.82 -5.61
N SER A 231 1.38 26.20 -6.22
CA SER A 231 1.55 24.74 -6.14
C SER A 231 1.70 24.25 -4.70
N LEU A 232 2.32 25.02 -3.82
CA LEU A 232 2.50 24.64 -2.42
C LEU A 232 1.19 24.76 -1.65
N GLU A 233 0.43 25.84 -1.83
CA GLU A 233 -0.90 26.00 -1.22
C GLU A 233 -1.85 24.87 -1.64
N LYS A 234 -1.91 24.57 -2.94
CA LYS A 234 -2.69 23.45 -3.48
C LYS A 234 -2.27 22.11 -2.88
N HIS A 235 -0.96 21.86 -2.78
CA HIS A 235 -0.49 20.63 -2.15
C HIS A 235 -0.91 20.55 -0.68
N LYS A 236 -0.74 21.64 0.09
CA LYS A 236 -1.18 21.72 1.49
C LYS A 236 -2.70 21.52 1.63
N ALA A 237 -3.49 22.13 0.74
CA ALA A 237 -4.93 21.92 0.67
C ALA A 237 -5.29 20.45 0.41
N MET A 238 -4.61 19.80 -0.54
CA MET A 238 -4.82 18.38 -0.83
C MET A 238 -4.48 17.47 0.36
N VAL A 239 -3.43 17.78 1.13
CA VAL A 239 -3.07 17.01 2.33
C VAL A 239 -4.13 17.18 3.42
N ARG A 240 -4.59 18.42 3.70
CA ARG A 240 -5.70 18.65 4.64
C ARG A 240 -6.99 17.97 4.21
N TYR A 241 -7.27 17.99 2.90
CA TYR A 241 -8.43 17.31 2.35
C TYR A 241 -8.35 15.78 2.51
N THR A 242 -7.16 15.22 2.31
CA THR A 242 -6.88 13.80 2.59
C THR A 242 -7.21 13.44 4.03
N ASP A 243 -6.73 14.23 4.98
CA ASP A 243 -7.03 14.05 6.40
C ASP A 243 -8.54 14.12 6.69
N GLY A 244 -9.23 15.07 6.09
CA GLY A 244 -10.70 15.20 6.19
C GLY A 244 -11.46 13.99 5.66
N LEU A 245 -11.01 13.42 4.52
CA LEU A 245 -11.62 12.19 3.96
C LEU A 245 -11.38 10.96 4.84
N VAL A 246 -10.20 10.86 5.45
CA VAL A 246 -9.94 9.84 6.49
C VAL A 246 -10.92 9.99 7.64
N GLY A 247 -11.14 11.23 8.12
CA GLY A 247 -12.11 11.54 9.16
C GLY A 247 -13.54 11.15 8.77
N ARG A 248 -13.97 11.45 7.53
CA ARG A 248 -15.30 11.06 7.02
C ARG A 248 -15.50 9.54 7.04
N LEU A 249 -14.50 8.79 6.58
CA LEU A 249 -14.58 7.31 6.56
C LEU A 249 -14.63 6.74 7.98
N VAL A 250 -13.80 7.23 8.90
CA VAL A 250 -13.80 6.83 10.32
C VAL A 250 -15.15 7.13 10.95
N SER A 251 -15.70 8.33 10.74
CA SER A 251 -17.01 8.74 11.25
C SER A 251 -18.15 7.85 10.72
N ALA A 252 -18.07 7.41 9.47
CA ALA A 252 -19.04 6.44 8.93
C ALA A 252 -18.94 5.08 9.63
N VAL A 253 -17.73 4.57 9.88
CA VAL A 253 -17.51 3.34 10.66
C VAL A 253 -18.09 3.45 12.07
N ASP A 254 -17.92 4.61 12.72
CA ASP A 254 -18.44 4.87 14.06
C ASP A 254 -19.98 4.96 14.05
N ARG A 255 -20.56 5.71 13.14
CA ARG A 255 -22.02 5.86 12.97
C ARG A 255 -22.71 4.52 12.73
N LEU A 256 -22.08 3.64 11.96
CA LEU A 256 -22.56 2.31 11.66
C LEU A 256 -22.31 1.28 12.80
N LYS A 257 -21.68 1.71 13.91
CA LYS A 257 -21.31 0.87 15.06
C LYS A 257 -20.36 -0.28 14.68
N LEU A 258 -19.54 -0.09 13.64
CA LEU A 258 -18.59 -1.08 13.15
C LEU A 258 -17.20 -0.97 13.81
N ARG A 259 -16.96 0.08 14.61
CA ARG A 259 -15.63 0.47 15.10
C ARG A 259 -14.87 -0.64 15.80
N ARG A 260 -15.52 -1.38 16.70
CA ARG A 260 -14.90 -2.44 17.49
C ARG A 260 -14.53 -3.69 16.70
N ARG A 261 -15.10 -3.87 15.51
CA ARG A 261 -14.79 -4.97 14.60
C ARG A 261 -14.11 -4.51 13.30
N THR A 262 -13.48 -3.32 13.30
CA THR A 262 -12.81 -2.77 12.12
C THR A 262 -11.37 -2.41 12.44
N ILE A 263 -10.45 -2.89 11.62
CA ILE A 263 -9.06 -2.50 11.62
C ILE A 263 -8.82 -1.57 10.43
N ILE A 264 -8.34 -0.36 10.71
CA ILE A 264 -8.00 0.65 9.70
C ILE A 264 -6.48 0.73 9.59
N PHE A 265 -5.97 0.49 8.40
CA PHE A 265 -4.58 0.70 8.02
C PHE A 265 -4.50 2.01 7.23
N PHE A 266 -3.60 2.90 7.61
CA PHE A 266 -3.27 4.11 6.88
C PHE A 266 -1.80 4.08 6.48
N THR A 267 -1.52 4.25 5.20
CA THR A 267 -0.16 4.32 4.65
C THR A 267 -0.13 5.16 3.37
N THR A 268 1.04 5.21 2.72
CA THR A 268 1.22 5.87 1.42
C THR A 268 2.01 4.99 0.47
N ASP A 269 1.92 5.26 -0.84
CA ASP A 269 2.55 4.38 -1.84
C ASP A 269 4.02 4.71 -2.09
N ASN A 270 4.43 5.94 -1.93
CA ASN A 270 5.82 6.43 -2.02
C ASN A 270 5.93 7.85 -1.45
N GLY A 271 7.15 8.33 -1.29
CA GLY A 271 7.43 9.67 -0.79
C GLY A 271 6.83 10.79 -1.65
N THR A 272 6.72 11.96 -1.06
CA THR A 272 6.21 13.18 -1.69
C THR A 272 7.01 13.54 -2.95
N SER A 273 6.37 14.20 -3.90
CA SER A 273 7.03 14.76 -5.10
C SER A 273 8.25 15.63 -4.71
N LYS A 274 9.37 15.45 -5.41
CA LYS A 274 10.66 16.15 -5.17
C LYS A 274 10.58 17.69 -5.25
N ARG A 275 9.49 18.25 -5.76
CA ARG A 275 9.24 19.69 -5.81
C ARG A 275 8.88 20.31 -4.47
N PHE A 276 8.37 19.51 -3.55
CA PHE A 276 7.91 19.97 -2.24
C PHE A 276 8.93 19.70 -1.14
N ARG A 277 8.89 20.53 -0.12
CA ARG A 277 9.67 20.43 1.11
C ARG A 277 8.77 20.71 2.28
N ALA A 278 9.00 20.04 3.41
CA ALA A 278 8.29 20.25 4.65
C ALA A 278 9.23 20.19 5.85
N ARG A 279 8.88 20.84 6.94
CA ARG A 279 9.59 20.72 8.21
C ARG A 279 9.07 19.47 8.94
N MET A 280 10.00 18.63 9.37
CA MET A 280 9.75 17.44 10.18
C MET A 280 10.65 17.48 11.42
N GLY A 281 10.09 17.75 12.59
CA GLY A 281 10.91 18.16 13.74
C GLY A 281 11.71 19.42 13.41
N ASP A 282 13.03 19.37 13.59
CA ASP A 282 13.92 20.50 13.33
C ASP A 282 14.57 20.44 11.94
N ARG A 283 14.25 19.42 11.14
CA ARG A 283 14.81 19.22 9.80
C ARG A 283 13.85 19.69 8.70
N VAL A 284 14.43 20.12 7.57
CA VAL A 284 13.68 20.33 6.32
C VAL A 284 13.86 19.12 5.43
N VAL A 285 12.78 18.36 5.23
CA VAL A 285 12.77 17.17 4.38
C VAL A 285 12.27 17.55 2.99
N ARG A 286 13.04 17.21 1.97
CA ARG A 286 12.59 17.30 0.56
C ARG A 286 11.92 16.01 0.16
N GLY A 287 10.82 16.09 -0.58
CA GLY A 287 10.16 14.92 -1.13
C GLY A 287 11.10 14.03 -1.94
N GLY A 288 10.93 12.72 -1.83
CA GLY A 288 11.86 11.71 -2.37
C GLY A 288 11.25 10.74 -3.38
N LYS A 289 10.06 11.03 -3.95
CA LYS A 289 9.45 10.16 -4.96
C LYS A 289 10.45 9.72 -6.03
N GLY A 290 10.58 8.42 -6.23
CA GLY A 290 11.51 7.84 -7.21
C GLY A 290 12.97 7.80 -6.76
N LEU A 291 13.29 8.18 -5.52
CA LEU A 291 14.62 8.01 -4.93
C LEU A 291 14.65 6.76 -4.05
N LEU A 292 15.84 6.21 -3.84
CA LEU A 292 16.07 5.09 -2.93
C LEU A 292 16.58 5.56 -1.54
N THR A 293 16.76 6.87 -1.34
CA THR A 293 17.00 7.47 -0.03
C THR A 293 15.76 7.37 0.86
N GLU A 294 15.93 7.54 2.19
CA GLU A 294 14.84 7.32 3.16
C GLU A 294 13.52 8.04 2.81
N ASN A 295 13.60 9.27 2.31
CA ASN A 295 12.44 10.07 1.90
C ASN A 295 11.70 9.55 0.64
N GLY A 296 12.20 8.51 -0.02
CA GLY A 296 11.52 7.82 -1.13
C GLY A 296 10.66 6.66 -0.66
N PRO A 297 11.24 5.56 -0.15
CA PRO A 297 10.51 4.35 0.21
C PRO A 297 10.01 4.31 1.67
N ARG A 298 10.52 5.14 2.61
CA ARG A 298 10.03 5.15 3.99
C ARG A 298 8.68 5.85 4.06
N GLN A 299 7.66 5.15 4.56
CA GLN A 299 6.29 5.60 4.56
C GLN A 299 5.70 5.63 5.97
N PRO A 300 4.68 6.45 6.23
CA PRO A 300 3.86 6.28 7.41
C PRO A 300 3.13 4.94 7.34
N LEU A 301 3.01 4.26 8.45
CA LEU A 301 2.06 3.17 8.64
C LEU A 301 1.43 3.31 10.02
N ILE A 302 0.12 3.45 10.04
CA ILE A 302 -0.71 3.51 11.24
C ILE A 302 -1.73 2.40 11.15
N VAL A 303 -1.88 1.63 12.22
CA VAL A 303 -2.92 0.58 12.30
C VAL A 303 -3.76 0.85 13.52
N ASN A 304 -5.07 1.03 13.31
CA ASN A 304 -6.01 1.38 14.35
C ASN A 304 -7.20 0.41 14.33
N GLY A 305 -7.53 -0.15 15.49
CA GLY A 305 -8.63 -1.11 15.65
C GLY A 305 -8.96 -1.29 17.11
N PRO A 306 -9.85 -0.46 17.69
CA PRO A 306 -10.17 -0.52 19.12
C PRO A 306 -10.67 -1.89 19.56
N GLY A 307 -10.01 -2.46 20.57
CA GLY A 307 -10.27 -3.81 21.08
C GLY A 307 -9.53 -4.93 20.35
N ILE A 308 -8.80 -4.62 19.26
CA ILE A 308 -7.98 -5.56 18.50
C ILE A 308 -6.51 -5.12 18.52
N VAL A 309 -6.27 -3.83 18.28
CA VAL A 309 -4.93 -3.23 18.22
C VAL A 309 -4.73 -2.36 19.46
N PRO A 310 -3.63 -2.53 20.22
CA PRO A 310 -3.32 -1.69 21.37
C PRO A 310 -3.20 -0.21 20.99
N ALA A 311 -3.81 0.66 21.78
CA ALA A 311 -3.78 2.11 21.56
C ALA A 311 -2.47 2.74 22.06
N GLY A 312 -2.03 3.83 21.41
CA GLY A 312 -0.88 4.63 21.83
C GLY A 312 0.48 3.98 21.63
N VAL A 313 0.56 2.89 20.88
CA VAL A 313 1.82 2.15 20.67
C VAL A 313 2.63 2.78 19.54
N VAL A 314 3.91 3.00 19.81
CA VAL A 314 4.91 3.34 18.81
C VAL A 314 5.88 2.17 18.69
N THR A 315 6.03 1.62 17.49
CA THR A 315 6.93 0.49 17.26
C THR A 315 7.98 0.81 16.20
N ASP A 316 9.19 0.30 16.40
CA ASP A 316 10.30 0.32 15.44
C ASP A 316 10.41 -0.97 14.63
N ALA A 317 9.42 -1.86 14.75
CA ALA A 317 9.36 -3.09 13.97
C ALA A 317 9.51 -2.79 12.47
N LEU A 318 10.42 -3.53 11.83
CA LEU A 318 10.61 -3.42 10.39
C LEU A 318 9.40 -4.02 9.68
N THR A 319 8.83 -3.27 8.75
CA THR A 319 7.75 -3.74 7.88
C THR A 319 7.85 -3.12 6.50
N ASP A 320 7.33 -3.80 5.51
CA ASP A 320 7.07 -3.23 4.19
C ASP A 320 5.73 -3.74 3.63
N LEU A 321 5.34 -3.24 2.48
CA LEU A 321 4.01 -3.54 1.93
C LEU A 321 3.83 -5.01 1.49
N THR A 322 4.89 -5.82 1.42
CA THR A 322 4.73 -7.28 1.22
C THR A 322 4.05 -7.94 2.42
N ASP A 323 4.17 -7.35 3.61
CA ASP A 323 3.61 -7.88 4.87
C ASP A 323 2.07 -7.78 4.92
N MET A 324 1.48 -6.89 4.12
CA MET A 324 0.03 -6.66 4.14
C MET A 324 -0.75 -7.90 3.69
N PHE A 325 -0.29 -8.60 2.65
CA PHE A 325 -0.96 -9.80 2.15
C PHE A 325 -1.10 -10.89 3.22
N PRO A 326 -0.02 -11.42 3.83
CA PRO A 326 -0.14 -12.43 4.88
C PRO A 326 -0.84 -11.91 6.14
N THR A 327 -0.72 -10.61 6.46
CA THR A 327 -1.41 -10.00 7.59
C THR A 327 -2.92 -10.01 7.39
N PHE A 328 -3.41 -9.58 6.22
CA PHE A 328 -4.84 -9.60 5.92
C PHE A 328 -5.39 -11.02 5.90
N ALA A 329 -4.66 -11.97 5.30
CA ALA A 329 -5.06 -13.37 5.28
C ALA A 329 -5.19 -13.94 6.71
N GLU A 330 -4.22 -13.69 7.59
CA GLU A 330 -4.26 -14.16 8.98
C GLU A 330 -5.37 -13.49 9.80
N LEU A 331 -5.54 -12.17 9.69
CA LEU A 331 -6.63 -11.44 10.37
C LEU A 331 -8.01 -11.91 9.90
N ALA A 332 -8.14 -12.26 8.63
CA ALA A 332 -9.38 -12.78 8.05
C ALA A 332 -9.62 -14.27 8.31
N GLY A 333 -8.65 -15.01 8.86
CA GLY A 333 -8.70 -16.45 8.91
C GLY A 333 -8.78 -17.10 7.51
N ALA A 334 -8.21 -16.42 6.50
CA ALA A 334 -8.24 -16.84 5.11
C ALA A 334 -7.07 -17.78 4.79
N ARG A 335 -7.36 -18.84 4.05
CA ARG A 335 -6.35 -19.82 3.63
C ARG A 335 -5.60 -19.30 2.39
N ILE A 336 -4.31 -19.09 2.52
CA ILE A 336 -3.44 -18.82 1.37
C ILE A 336 -3.23 -20.14 0.61
N PRO A 337 -3.43 -20.20 -0.72
CA PRO A 337 -3.23 -21.41 -1.50
C PRO A 337 -1.82 -22.00 -1.32
N THR A 338 -1.73 -23.33 -1.21
CA THR A 338 -0.44 -24.03 -1.08
C THR A 338 0.45 -23.72 -2.30
N GLY A 339 1.74 -23.51 -2.05
CA GLY A 339 2.71 -23.14 -3.09
C GLY A 339 2.75 -21.64 -3.43
N THR A 340 1.89 -20.81 -2.83
CA THR A 340 1.98 -19.35 -2.98
C THR A 340 3.29 -18.87 -2.36
N GLN A 341 4.15 -18.27 -3.19
CA GLN A 341 5.39 -17.66 -2.71
C GLN A 341 5.12 -16.24 -2.23
N LEU A 342 5.35 -15.97 -0.95
CA LEU A 342 5.28 -14.63 -0.36
C LEU A 342 6.65 -14.22 0.18
N ASP A 343 6.96 -12.93 0.10
CA ASP A 343 8.13 -12.32 0.74
C ASP A 343 7.75 -11.63 2.06
N GLY A 344 6.46 -11.40 2.25
CA GLY A 344 5.89 -10.75 3.44
C GLY A 344 5.80 -11.69 4.64
N HIS A 345 5.77 -11.06 5.81
CA HIS A 345 5.55 -11.70 7.12
C HIS A 345 4.30 -11.10 7.76
N SER A 346 3.46 -11.94 8.35
CA SER A 346 2.27 -11.43 9.02
C SER A 346 2.61 -10.58 10.25
N LEU A 347 1.96 -9.45 10.35
CA LEU A 347 2.00 -8.54 11.50
C LEU A 347 0.88 -8.84 12.51
N ALA A 348 -0.02 -9.79 12.25
CA ALA A 348 -1.22 -9.99 13.06
C ALA A 348 -0.94 -10.20 14.55
N GLY A 349 0.07 -11.00 14.90
CA GLY A 349 0.46 -11.19 16.30
C GLY A 349 1.02 -9.92 16.96
N LEU A 350 1.75 -9.07 16.21
CA LEU A 350 2.19 -7.75 16.69
C LEU A 350 0.98 -6.82 16.88
N LEU A 351 0.08 -6.78 15.90
CA LEU A 351 -1.12 -5.93 15.94
C LEU A 351 -2.09 -6.31 17.07
N ARG A 352 -2.14 -7.58 17.47
CA ARG A 352 -2.94 -8.04 18.63
C ARG A 352 -2.21 -7.84 19.97
N GLY A 353 -0.96 -7.36 19.97
CA GLY A 353 -0.15 -7.22 21.19
C GLY A 353 0.41 -8.55 21.73
N GLU A 354 0.28 -9.64 20.98
CA GLU A 354 0.83 -10.97 21.34
C GLU A 354 2.36 -11.01 21.21
N LYS A 355 2.91 -10.14 20.37
CA LYS A 355 4.35 -9.98 20.13
C LYS A 355 4.76 -8.53 20.35
N ARG A 356 5.98 -8.32 20.80
CA ARG A 356 6.55 -6.98 21.04
C ARG A 356 7.27 -6.42 19.81
N ASP A 357 7.71 -7.28 18.89
CA ASP A 357 8.45 -6.90 17.68
C ASP A 357 8.01 -7.76 16.49
N GLY A 358 8.29 -7.28 15.29
CA GLY A 358 8.11 -8.01 14.05
C GLY A 358 9.16 -9.11 13.87
N THR A 359 8.90 -10.05 12.99
CA THR A 359 9.83 -11.14 12.65
C THR A 359 10.86 -10.75 11.60
N ARG A 360 10.66 -9.64 10.94
CA ARG A 360 11.47 -9.17 9.81
C ARG A 360 12.82 -8.63 10.30
N GLN A 361 13.90 -9.10 9.68
CA GLN A 361 15.27 -8.68 9.98
C GLN A 361 15.84 -7.67 9.00
N TRP A 362 15.18 -7.50 7.86
CA TRP A 362 15.54 -6.56 6.81
C TRP A 362 14.34 -6.29 5.91
N ILE A 363 14.37 -5.17 5.23
CA ILE A 363 13.42 -4.80 4.17
C ILE A 363 14.19 -4.49 2.88
N LEU A 364 13.45 -4.52 1.75
CA LEU A 364 13.98 -4.14 0.45
C LEU A 364 13.08 -3.08 -0.19
N ALA A 365 13.69 -2.07 -0.80
CA ALA A 365 13.03 -1.21 -1.76
C ALA A 365 13.84 -1.16 -3.05
N MET A 366 13.15 -1.17 -4.21
CA MET A 366 13.81 -1.19 -5.51
C MET A 366 12.96 -0.52 -6.58
N GLY A 367 13.64 -0.14 -7.66
CA GLY A 367 13.01 0.45 -8.83
C GLY A 367 12.95 1.97 -8.78
N ARG A 368 13.48 2.59 -9.83
CA ARG A 368 13.34 4.03 -10.10
C ARG A 368 13.20 4.22 -11.62
N GLY A 369 12.53 5.30 -12.02
CA GLY A 369 12.30 5.57 -13.44
C GLY A 369 11.27 4.65 -14.09
N ALA A 370 11.03 4.87 -15.38
CA ALA A 370 10.11 4.08 -16.19
C ALA A 370 10.73 2.73 -16.57
N ALA A 371 9.89 1.71 -16.68
CA ALA A 371 10.28 0.45 -17.32
C ALA A 371 10.68 0.69 -18.79
N ALA A 372 11.49 -0.21 -19.34
CA ALA A 372 11.83 -0.20 -20.76
C ALA A 372 10.82 -1.03 -21.57
N LEU A 373 10.78 -0.78 -22.86
CA LEU A 373 9.95 -1.50 -23.82
C LEU A 373 10.82 -1.98 -24.99
N ASP A 374 10.74 -3.25 -25.33
CA ASP A 374 11.38 -3.82 -26.52
C ASP A 374 10.38 -4.69 -27.31
N ALA A 375 10.82 -5.34 -28.38
CA ALA A 375 9.99 -6.18 -29.22
C ALA A 375 9.27 -7.34 -28.47
N ARG A 376 9.76 -7.72 -27.28
CA ARG A 376 9.15 -8.75 -26.43
C ARG A 376 8.23 -8.15 -25.34
N GLY A 377 7.95 -6.85 -25.39
CA GLY A 377 7.09 -6.15 -24.44
C GLY A 377 7.84 -5.45 -23.31
N VAL A 378 7.15 -5.18 -22.21
CA VAL A 378 7.67 -4.43 -21.05
C VAL A 378 8.70 -5.25 -20.29
N ARG A 379 9.80 -4.59 -19.91
CA ARG A 379 10.88 -5.20 -19.12
C ARG A 379 11.42 -4.19 -18.08
N PRO A 380 12.16 -4.65 -17.05
CA PRO A 380 12.90 -3.76 -16.17
C PRO A 380 13.82 -2.83 -16.97
N GLN A 381 13.98 -1.60 -16.49
CA GLN A 381 14.85 -0.61 -17.12
C GLN A 381 16.31 -1.08 -17.20
N GLN A 382 16.74 -1.84 -16.20
CA GLN A 382 18.07 -2.43 -16.12
C GLN A 382 17.95 -3.93 -15.91
N GLN A 383 18.98 -4.70 -16.31
CA GLN A 383 19.03 -6.14 -16.08
C GLN A 383 19.00 -6.50 -14.58
N TYR A 384 19.63 -5.68 -13.75
CA TYR A 384 19.57 -5.72 -12.30
C TYR A 384 19.21 -4.32 -11.81
N THR A 385 17.97 -4.14 -11.40
CA THR A 385 17.44 -2.83 -10.95
C THR A 385 18.09 -2.43 -9.62
N ASP A 386 18.54 -1.18 -9.54
CA ASP A 386 19.09 -0.61 -8.32
C ASP A 386 18.12 -0.80 -7.15
N ARG A 387 18.66 -1.18 -6.01
CA ARG A 387 17.89 -1.49 -4.81
C ARG A 387 18.61 -1.09 -3.53
N VAL A 388 17.85 -0.97 -2.48
CA VAL A 388 18.36 -0.77 -1.13
C VAL A 388 17.86 -1.86 -0.23
N LEU A 389 18.71 -2.28 0.70
CA LEU A 389 18.32 -3.10 1.84
C LEU A 389 18.63 -2.33 3.12
N ARG A 390 17.77 -2.46 4.11
CA ARG A 390 18.05 -1.93 5.44
C ARG A 390 17.60 -2.90 6.53
N ASP A 391 18.25 -2.81 7.68
CA ASP A 391 17.74 -3.32 8.94
C ASP A 391 17.35 -2.13 9.86
N LYS A 392 17.16 -2.35 11.15
CA LYS A 392 16.79 -1.26 12.06
C LYS A 392 17.82 -0.11 12.12
N ARG A 393 19.10 -0.38 11.79
CA ARG A 393 20.18 0.59 11.92
C ARG A 393 20.87 0.91 10.60
N PHE A 394 21.26 -0.12 9.84
CA PHE A 394 22.09 0.05 8.66
C PHE A 394 21.28 -0.05 7.36
N LYS A 395 21.70 0.72 6.37
CA LYS A 395 21.16 0.68 5.01
C LYS A 395 22.27 0.58 3.99
N VAL A 396 22.08 -0.28 3.00
CA VAL A 396 22.99 -0.44 1.87
C VAL A 396 22.31 -0.13 0.56
N PHE A 397 23.03 0.50 -0.35
CA PHE A 397 22.65 0.64 -1.75
C PHE A 397 23.38 -0.41 -2.57
N VAL A 398 22.63 -1.06 -3.45
CA VAL A 398 23.10 -2.18 -4.28
C VAL A 398 22.88 -1.84 -5.75
N GLU A 399 23.97 -1.70 -6.48
CA GLU A 399 23.98 -1.42 -7.91
C GLU A 399 24.72 -2.57 -8.63
N LYS A 400 24.12 -3.11 -9.68
CA LYS A 400 24.67 -4.26 -10.43
C LYS A 400 25.11 -5.43 -9.51
N GLY A 401 24.34 -5.68 -8.45
CA GLY A 401 24.60 -6.77 -7.50
C GLY A 401 25.71 -6.51 -6.48
N ARG A 402 26.28 -5.31 -6.42
CA ARG A 402 27.34 -4.93 -5.47
C ARG A 402 26.88 -3.83 -4.53
N ILE A 403 27.30 -3.90 -3.27
CA ILE A 403 27.09 -2.81 -2.30
C ILE A 403 28.01 -1.63 -2.68
N THR A 404 27.41 -0.51 -3.03
CA THR A 404 28.10 0.73 -3.42
C THR A 404 28.10 1.78 -2.31
N ARG A 405 27.11 1.74 -1.41
CA ARG A 405 27.02 2.64 -0.26
C ARG A 405 26.53 1.89 0.97
N LEU A 406 27.00 2.31 2.14
CA LEU A 406 26.55 1.88 3.46
C LEU A 406 26.29 3.12 4.31
N HIS A 407 25.15 3.21 4.95
CA HIS A 407 24.79 4.28 5.88
C HIS A 407 24.39 3.70 7.24
N ASP A 408 24.73 4.41 8.31
CA ASP A 408 24.26 4.14 9.67
C ASP A 408 23.13 5.14 9.98
N LEU A 409 21.88 4.71 9.81
CA LEU A 409 20.70 5.57 9.93
C LEU A 409 20.41 6.04 11.36
N GLN A 410 21.08 5.45 12.37
CA GLN A 410 20.97 5.90 13.75
C GLN A 410 21.76 7.20 13.95
N ASP A 411 22.96 7.27 13.37
CA ASP A 411 23.87 8.40 13.52
C ASP A 411 23.77 9.40 12.33
N ASP A 412 23.31 8.91 11.16
CA ASP A 412 23.19 9.66 9.91
C ASP A 412 21.84 9.37 9.21
N PRO A 413 20.72 9.87 9.74
CA PRO A 413 19.40 9.63 9.17
C PRO A 413 19.17 10.32 7.81
N GLU A 414 20.10 11.19 7.38
CA GLU A 414 20.05 11.89 6.09
C GLU A 414 20.90 11.22 4.99
N GLU A 415 21.58 10.12 5.33
CA GLU A 415 22.39 9.33 4.40
C GLU A 415 23.52 10.17 3.74
N ALA A 416 24.10 11.11 4.49
CA ALA A 416 25.14 12.02 4.00
C ALA A 416 26.51 11.32 3.92
N ALA A 417 26.84 10.46 4.90
CA ALA A 417 28.13 9.79 5.00
C ALA A 417 28.08 8.37 4.40
N ASN A 418 28.90 8.12 3.37
CA ASN A 418 29.05 6.77 2.82
C ASN A 418 30.14 5.98 3.56
N LEU A 419 29.75 4.98 4.32
CA LEU A 419 30.62 4.16 5.16
C LEU A 419 31.08 2.86 4.49
N VAL A 420 30.88 2.68 3.16
CA VAL A 420 31.23 1.43 2.45
C VAL A 420 32.71 1.09 2.54
N GLY A 421 33.60 2.09 2.60
CA GLY A 421 35.04 1.91 2.77
C GLY A 421 35.53 1.75 4.22
N SER A 422 34.62 1.85 5.20
CA SER A 422 35.00 1.80 6.62
C SER A 422 35.49 0.44 7.05
N THR A 423 36.54 0.40 7.88
CA THR A 423 37.14 -0.81 8.47
C THR A 423 36.61 -1.09 9.88
N ARG A 424 35.76 -0.25 10.45
CA ARG A 424 35.16 -0.49 11.78
C ARG A 424 34.43 -1.83 11.80
N PRO A 425 34.61 -2.66 12.88
CA PRO A 425 34.03 -4.00 12.95
C PRO A 425 32.52 -4.03 12.72
N ILE A 426 31.78 -3.06 13.24
CA ILE A 426 30.31 -2.98 13.10
C ILE A 426 29.89 -2.74 11.62
N HIS A 427 30.62 -1.91 10.87
CA HIS A 427 30.34 -1.64 9.46
C HIS A 427 30.71 -2.84 8.57
N LEU A 428 31.80 -3.55 8.92
CA LEU A 428 32.20 -4.79 8.26
C LEU A 428 31.14 -5.88 8.48
N ALA A 429 30.60 -6.01 9.70
CA ALA A 429 29.56 -6.94 10.05
C ALA A 429 28.25 -6.63 9.25
N ALA A 430 27.84 -5.37 9.18
CA ALA A 430 26.69 -4.94 8.39
C ALA A 430 26.87 -5.29 6.91
N ARG A 431 28.02 -5.00 6.30
CA ARG A 431 28.32 -5.36 4.92
C ARG A 431 28.25 -6.87 4.68
N ARG A 432 28.84 -7.69 5.56
CA ARG A 432 28.75 -9.16 5.46
C ARG A 432 27.32 -9.66 5.52
N LYS A 433 26.53 -9.17 6.49
CA LYS A 433 25.11 -9.49 6.63
C LYS A 433 24.35 -9.23 5.32
N PHE A 434 24.44 -8.02 4.78
CA PHE A 434 23.72 -7.67 3.57
C PHE A 434 24.26 -8.38 2.33
N SER A 435 25.56 -8.63 2.22
CA SER A 435 26.12 -9.45 1.11
C SER A 435 25.54 -10.85 1.10
N THR A 436 25.37 -11.49 2.26
CA THR A 436 24.73 -12.81 2.39
C THR A 436 23.27 -12.79 1.93
N ILE A 437 22.53 -11.71 2.25
CA ILE A 437 21.14 -11.55 1.81
C ILE A 437 21.08 -11.37 0.28
N ILE A 438 21.91 -10.47 -0.26
CA ILE A 438 21.96 -10.16 -1.69
C ILE A 438 22.30 -11.38 -2.53
N ALA A 439 23.20 -12.25 -2.05
CA ALA A 439 23.58 -13.49 -2.74
C ALA A 439 22.42 -14.47 -2.98
N ARG A 440 21.30 -14.31 -2.26
CA ARG A 440 20.08 -15.11 -2.44
C ARG A 440 19.13 -14.55 -3.50
N PHE A 441 19.35 -13.32 -3.98
CA PHE A 441 18.50 -12.71 -4.99
C PHE A 441 18.85 -13.22 -6.39
N PRO A 442 17.87 -13.19 -7.33
CA PRO A 442 18.14 -13.48 -8.73
C PRO A 442 19.23 -12.53 -9.28
N LYS A 443 20.10 -13.05 -10.15
CA LYS A 443 21.13 -12.23 -10.82
C LYS A 443 20.55 -11.27 -11.86
N GLN A 444 19.33 -11.51 -12.29
CA GLN A 444 18.57 -10.71 -13.24
C GLN A 444 17.13 -10.55 -12.75
N ASP A 445 16.56 -9.37 -12.93
CA ASP A 445 15.16 -9.14 -12.62
C ASP A 445 14.28 -9.67 -13.76
N PRO A 446 13.16 -10.35 -13.44
CA PRO A 446 12.25 -10.87 -14.43
C PRO A 446 11.45 -9.73 -15.10
N ARG A 447 10.87 -10.05 -16.25
CA ARG A 447 9.81 -9.23 -16.84
C ARG A 447 8.49 -9.47 -16.13
N PRO A 448 7.56 -8.49 -16.15
CA PRO A 448 6.17 -8.75 -15.76
C PRO A 448 5.60 -9.91 -16.58
N ARG A 449 4.87 -10.81 -15.93
CA ARG A 449 4.20 -11.94 -16.60
C ARG A 449 2.77 -11.56 -16.92
N TYR A 450 2.44 -11.62 -18.21
CA TYR A 450 1.08 -11.36 -18.71
C TYR A 450 0.88 -12.02 -20.06
N THR A 451 -0.36 -12.30 -20.42
CA THR A 451 -0.74 -12.61 -21.81
C THR A 451 -1.07 -11.29 -22.48
N PRO A 452 -0.35 -10.91 -23.54
CA PRO A 452 -0.58 -9.61 -24.17
C PRO A 452 -2.03 -9.40 -24.60
N THR A 453 -2.58 -8.22 -24.30
CA THR A 453 -3.84 -7.78 -24.90
C THR A 453 -3.61 -7.35 -26.34
N PRO A 454 -4.66 -7.34 -27.21
CA PRO A 454 -4.53 -6.83 -28.57
C PRO A 454 -3.99 -5.40 -28.59
N PRO A 455 -3.15 -5.03 -29.59
CA PRO A 455 -2.60 -3.69 -29.72
C PRO A 455 -3.71 -2.64 -29.78
N GLN A 456 -3.47 -1.52 -29.11
CA GLN A 456 -4.39 -0.38 -29.05
C GLN A 456 -3.77 0.84 -29.75
N PRO A 457 -4.58 1.76 -30.31
CA PRO A 457 -4.07 2.95 -30.99
C PRO A 457 -3.21 3.88 -30.11
N TRP A 458 -3.37 3.80 -28.79
CA TRP A 458 -2.64 4.60 -27.80
C TRP A 458 -1.43 3.89 -27.18
N ASP A 459 -1.15 2.65 -27.58
CA ASP A 459 -0.02 1.90 -27.03
C ASP A 459 1.32 2.57 -27.41
N ARG A 460 2.21 2.65 -26.44
CA ARG A 460 3.58 3.08 -26.69
C ARG A 460 4.27 2.07 -27.62
N LYS A 461 4.89 2.59 -28.67
CA LYS A 461 5.70 1.76 -29.57
C LYS A 461 7.08 1.49 -28.94
N PRO A 462 7.68 0.32 -29.19
CA PRO A 462 9.06 0.08 -28.82
C PRO A 462 9.96 1.17 -29.40
N ASP A 463 10.91 1.64 -28.62
CA ASP A 463 12.02 2.43 -29.13
C ASP A 463 12.83 1.49 -30.03
N LEU A 464 12.71 1.61 -31.34
CA LEU A 464 13.55 0.89 -32.30
C LEU A 464 14.98 1.41 -32.17
N PRO A 465 16.02 0.54 -32.23
CA PRO A 465 17.42 0.94 -32.18
C PRO A 465 17.81 1.84 -33.34
#